data_128941bfd6f754be099518a9603f0454
#
_entry.id   128941bfd6f754be099518a9603f0454
#
_cell.length_a   1.000
_cell.length_b   1.000
_cell.length_c   1.000
_cell.angle_alpha   90.00
_cell.angle_beta   90.00
_cell.angle_gamma   90.00
#
_symmetry.space_group_name_H-M   'P 1'
#
loop_
_entity.id
_entity.type
_entity.pdbx_description
1 polymer ?
#
loop_
_entity_poly.entity_id
_entity_poly.type
_entity_poly.pdbx_seq_one_letter_code
_entity_poly.pdbx_strand_id
1 'polypeptide(L)'
;MLSSATQYCLGLFGGLATAAIYQQRTRTGAPELLWKSTPFNDAIISRCPSLRRVFSPPWFMPNEHFETVLAAKLRSVPGVSYRREILPVSDDGGVVALDWAQGVSTVSNAVQSTPPACAAPPAEVDAPICVLLPGLTGGSGDSYVNHMVNHLVCAGYRVVVFNSRGTASSPVNTPQFYSASFTKDLERVVSHVKQSPGCENSPMFAIGWSLGANILLNYLGRAESGTPIDAAVSLCNPFDLSYCNKALKKGFARVYDRNLAQSIAQIFKSNEDVFRRSPDIDVDAALASATIEDFDRAVTAPTFGWESVSAYYAGSASADAVPGIKTPTLCIQAQDDPIAPGCAIPRERLRENENTILCVTPAGGHLGWASAEDPFGAPWVDVAVIEYLRAVELKLRRKESVLANANAM
;
A
#
# COMPACT_ATOMS: atom_id res chain seq x y z
N MET A 1 -31.87 -15.58 45.56
CA MET A 1 -31.89 -16.13 44.19
C MET A 1 -31.98 -14.96 43.22
N LEU A 2 -31.02 -14.87 42.30
CA LEU A 2 -31.06 -13.83 41.27
C LEU A 2 -32.26 -14.11 40.32
N SER A 3 -32.92 -13.05 39.86
CA SER A 3 -34.03 -13.21 38.94
C SER A 3 -33.58 -13.89 37.64
N SER A 4 -34.48 -14.59 36.94
CA SER A 4 -34.18 -15.28 35.65
C SER A 4 -33.60 -14.30 34.62
N ALA A 5 -34.07 -13.04 34.60
CA ALA A 5 -33.53 -11.98 33.74
C ALA A 5 -32.07 -11.66 34.06
N THR A 6 -31.70 -11.61 35.35
CA THR A 6 -30.30 -11.37 35.76
C THR A 6 -29.38 -12.55 35.40
N GLN A 7 -29.87 -13.78 35.45
CA GLN A 7 -29.13 -14.97 35.02
C GLN A 7 -28.95 -15.01 33.50
N TYR A 8 -29.96 -14.61 32.73
CA TYR A 8 -29.86 -14.48 31.27
C TYR A 8 -28.88 -13.37 30.86
N CYS A 9 -28.91 -12.20 31.52
CA CYS A 9 -27.94 -11.14 31.27
C CYS A 9 -26.50 -11.56 31.62
N LEU A 10 -26.27 -12.22 32.75
CA LEU A 10 -24.95 -12.73 33.12
C LEU A 10 -24.46 -13.79 32.16
N GLY A 11 -25.32 -14.68 31.67
CA GLY A 11 -24.99 -15.67 30.65
C GLY A 11 -24.60 -15.05 29.30
N LEU A 12 -25.36 -14.03 28.85
CA LEU A 12 -25.07 -13.26 27.64
C LEU A 12 -23.77 -12.47 27.74
N PHE A 13 -23.54 -11.77 28.87
CA PHE A 13 -22.28 -11.07 29.11
C PHE A 13 -21.09 -12.02 29.22
N GLY A 14 -21.25 -13.17 29.88
CA GLY A 14 -20.23 -14.21 29.96
C GLY A 14 -19.92 -14.80 28.58
N GLY A 15 -20.92 -15.07 27.76
CA GLY A 15 -20.75 -15.57 26.40
C GLY A 15 -20.04 -14.57 25.48
N LEU A 16 -20.44 -13.31 25.53
CA LEU A 16 -19.80 -12.23 24.76
C LEU A 16 -18.35 -12.00 25.20
N ALA A 17 -18.08 -11.98 26.51
CA ALA A 17 -16.73 -11.84 27.04
C ALA A 17 -15.84 -13.02 26.61
N THR A 18 -16.35 -14.24 26.67
CA THR A 18 -15.61 -15.43 26.24
C THR A 18 -15.32 -15.42 24.74
N ALA A 19 -16.30 -15.02 23.93
CA ALA A 19 -16.13 -14.87 22.49
C ALA A 19 -15.08 -13.78 22.16
N ALA A 20 -15.14 -12.64 22.84
CA ALA A 20 -14.17 -11.56 22.67
C ALA A 20 -12.74 -11.99 23.06
N ILE A 21 -12.59 -12.71 24.17
CA ILE A 21 -11.30 -13.26 24.61
C ILE A 21 -10.77 -14.29 23.59
N TYR A 22 -11.63 -15.16 23.08
CA TYR A 22 -11.25 -16.16 22.08
C TYR A 22 -10.80 -15.48 20.79
N GLN A 23 -11.57 -14.52 20.28
CA GLN A 23 -11.23 -13.73 19.09
C GLN A 23 -9.90 -12.98 19.29
N GLN A 24 -9.71 -12.32 20.43
CA GLN A 24 -8.46 -11.63 20.75
C GLN A 24 -7.26 -12.60 20.74
N ARG A 25 -7.42 -13.80 21.28
CA ARG A 25 -6.34 -14.80 21.30
C ARG A 25 -5.97 -15.32 19.91
N THR A 26 -6.93 -15.49 19.02
CA THR A 26 -6.68 -15.94 17.63
C THR A 26 -6.07 -14.86 16.74
N ARG A 27 -6.28 -13.59 17.08
CA ARG A 27 -5.80 -12.42 16.32
C ARG A 27 -4.49 -11.85 16.88
N THR A 28 -4.03 -12.33 18.03
CA THR A 28 -2.76 -11.92 18.64
C THR A 28 -1.71 -13.01 18.43
N GLY A 29 -0.55 -12.62 17.90
CA GLY A 29 0.53 -13.58 17.66
C GLY A 29 1.74 -12.95 16.99
N ALA A 30 2.83 -13.70 16.96
CA ALA A 30 3.98 -13.34 16.15
C ALA A 30 3.63 -13.45 14.67
N PRO A 31 4.09 -12.51 13.82
CA PRO A 31 3.93 -12.64 12.39
C PRO A 31 4.62 -13.90 11.84
N GLU A 32 4.02 -14.51 10.82
CA GLU A 32 4.69 -15.50 9.99
C GLU A 32 5.74 -14.78 9.14
N LEU A 33 7.01 -15.21 9.23
CA LEU A 33 8.10 -14.66 8.43
C LEU A 33 8.63 -15.72 7.48
N LEU A 34 8.64 -15.42 6.18
CA LEU A 34 9.17 -16.29 5.14
C LEU A 34 10.18 -15.53 4.27
N TRP A 35 11.35 -16.09 4.11
CA TRP A 35 12.40 -15.58 3.25
C TRP A 35 13.37 -16.70 2.88
N LYS A 36 14.09 -16.51 1.78
CA LYS A 36 15.27 -17.32 1.49
C LYS A 36 16.43 -16.81 2.31
N SER A 37 17.05 -17.66 3.13
CA SER A 37 18.23 -17.29 3.90
C SER A 37 19.39 -16.93 2.96
N THR A 38 19.78 -15.68 3.00
CA THR A 38 20.95 -15.12 2.35
C THR A 38 21.65 -14.19 3.32
N PRO A 39 22.96 -13.93 3.18
CA PRO A 39 23.66 -12.97 4.05
C PRO A 39 23.02 -11.57 4.07
N PHE A 40 22.34 -11.19 2.96
CA PHE A 40 21.60 -9.93 2.87
C PHE A 40 20.31 -9.98 3.70
N ASN A 41 19.42 -10.94 3.41
CA ASN A 41 18.11 -11.04 4.08
C ASN A 41 18.26 -11.28 5.60
N ASP A 42 19.18 -12.15 6.02
CA ASP A 42 19.42 -12.43 7.44
C ASP A 42 19.91 -11.16 8.17
N ALA A 43 20.77 -10.38 7.53
CA ALA A 43 21.23 -9.12 8.10
C ALA A 43 20.14 -8.03 8.14
N ILE A 44 19.20 -8.00 7.17
CA ILE A 44 18.04 -7.10 7.19
C ILE A 44 17.11 -7.50 8.34
N ILE A 45 16.70 -8.78 8.40
CA ILE A 45 15.77 -9.27 9.41
C ILE A 45 16.32 -9.08 10.84
N SER A 46 17.64 -9.21 11.02
CA SER A 46 18.26 -8.97 12.34
C SER A 46 18.12 -7.52 12.82
N ARG A 47 17.88 -6.56 11.90
CA ARG A 47 17.69 -5.13 12.17
C ARG A 47 16.25 -4.67 12.18
N CYS A 48 15.31 -5.58 11.95
CA CYS A 48 13.88 -5.29 11.91
C CYS A 48 13.15 -6.01 13.05
N PRO A 49 13.33 -5.59 14.31
CA PRO A 49 12.71 -6.26 15.46
C PRO A 49 11.19 -6.26 15.40
N SER A 50 10.56 -5.22 14.80
CA SER A 50 9.11 -5.12 14.66
C SER A 50 8.54 -6.28 13.84
N LEU A 51 9.26 -6.82 12.85
CA LEU A 51 8.79 -7.98 12.07
C LEU A 51 8.67 -9.27 12.90
N ARG A 52 9.30 -9.32 14.08
CA ARG A 52 9.26 -10.47 14.99
C ARG A 52 8.44 -10.23 16.24
N ARG A 53 8.02 -8.98 16.48
CA ARG A 53 7.24 -8.60 17.64
C ARG A 53 5.81 -9.13 17.49
N VAL A 54 5.27 -9.66 18.58
CA VAL A 54 3.87 -10.06 18.64
C VAL A 54 2.98 -8.87 18.23
N PHE A 55 2.15 -9.07 17.22
CA PHE A 55 1.09 -8.14 16.86
C PHE A 55 -0.15 -8.46 17.68
N SER A 56 -0.75 -7.44 18.28
CA SER A 56 -1.99 -7.54 19.03
C SER A 56 -2.87 -6.34 18.68
N PRO A 57 -4.00 -6.56 18.02
CA PRO A 57 -4.95 -5.48 17.79
C PRO A 57 -5.58 -5.01 19.11
N PRO A 58 -6.16 -3.81 19.17
CA PRO A 58 -6.91 -3.35 20.33
C PRO A 58 -8.04 -4.31 20.71
N TRP A 59 -8.23 -4.54 22.00
CA TRP A 59 -9.20 -5.52 22.51
C TRP A 59 -10.66 -5.26 22.07
N PHE A 60 -11.00 -4.01 21.76
CA PHE A 60 -12.33 -3.59 21.30
C PHE A 60 -12.51 -3.71 19.77
N MET A 61 -11.51 -4.21 19.05
CA MET A 61 -11.58 -4.48 17.61
C MET A 61 -11.74 -5.99 17.39
N PRO A 62 -12.98 -6.51 17.40
CA PRO A 62 -13.21 -7.94 17.45
C PRO A 62 -12.88 -8.69 16.16
N ASN A 63 -12.81 -7.98 15.02
CA ASN A 63 -12.57 -8.62 13.72
C ASN A 63 -11.91 -7.67 12.72
N GLU A 64 -11.53 -8.22 11.57
CA GLU A 64 -10.88 -7.56 10.45
C GLU A 64 -11.69 -6.41 9.84
N HIS A 65 -13.00 -6.52 9.88
CA HIS A 65 -13.88 -5.48 9.34
C HIS A 65 -13.81 -4.19 10.18
N PHE A 66 -13.71 -4.31 11.51
CA PHE A 66 -13.53 -3.15 12.39
C PHE A 66 -12.21 -2.45 12.11
N GLU A 67 -11.10 -3.18 11.95
CA GLU A 67 -9.81 -2.58 11.61
C GLU A 67 -9.83 -1.92 10.23
N THR A 68 -10.43 -2.57 9.23
CA THR A 68 -10.56 -2.00 7.88
C THR A 68 -11.40 -0.73 7.87
N VAL A 69 -12.55 -0.72 8.56
CA VAL A 69 -13.42 0.47 8.65
C VAL A 69 -12.76 1.58 9.45
N LEU A 70 -12.08 1.25 10.56
CA LEU A 70 -11.36 2.22 11.38
C LEU A 70 -10.27 2.90 10.56
N ALA A 71 -9.47 2.13 9.83
CA ALA A 71 -8.44 2.67 8.95
C ALA A 71 -9.01 3.67 7.94
N ALA A 72 -10.17 3.34 7.36
CA ALA A 72 -10.80 4.15 6.31
C ALA A 72 -11.54 5.39 6.81
N LYS A 73 -12.06 5.39 8.07
CA LYS A 73 -13.01 6.41 8.54
C LYS A 73 -12.65 7.12 9.83
N LEU A 74 -11.88 6.48 10.71
CA LEU A 74 -11.68 6.95 12.07
C LEU A 74 -10.22 7.22 12.43
N ARG A 75 -9.27 6.77 11.59
CA ARG A 75 -7.84 7.03 11.81
C ARG A 75 -7.57 8.52 11.74
N SER A 76 -6.79 9.04 12.67
CA SER A 76 -6.29 10.41 12.63
C SER A 76 -5.50 10.66 11.34
N VAL A 77 -5.50 11.91 10.87
CA VAL A 77 -4.75 12.28 9.66
C VAL A 77 -3.72 13.34 10.05
N PRO A 78 -2.41 13.02 10.03
CA PRO A 78 -1.38 14.03 10.21
C PRO A 78 -1.49 15.13 9.16
N GLY A 79 -1.21 16.38 9.54
CA GLY A 79 -1.14 17.48 8.60
C GLY A 79 0.15 17.36 7.78
N VAL A 80 0.01 17.21 6.47
CA VAL A 80 1.14 17.20 5.53
C VAL A 80 0.93 18.32 4.53
N SER A 81 1.97 19.13 4.32
CA SER A 81 2.00 20.12 3.25
C SER A 81 2.69 19.54 2.03
N TYR A 82 2.07 19.70 0.86
CA TYR A 82 2.57 19.18 -0.40
C TYR A 82 2.80 20.29 -1.44
N ARG A 83 3.85 20.12 -2.24
CA ARG A 83 4.02 20.84 -3.52
C ARG A 83 3.63 19.88 -4.64
N ARG A 84 2.59 20.22 -5.38
CA ARG A 84 2.14 19.43 -6.52
C ARG A 84 2.92 19.74 -7.78
N GLU A 85 3.30 18.69 -8.48
CA GLU A 85 3.88 18.69 -9.81
C GLU A 85 3.00 17.85 -10.75
N ILE A 86 2.70 18.34 -11.94
CA ILE A 86 2.00 17.57 -12.96
C ILE A 86 3.03 17.05 -13.95
N LEU A 87 3.12 15.73 -14.05
CA LEU A 87 4.08 15.03 -14.91
C LEU A 87 3.39 14.45 -16.14
N PRO A 88 3.79 14.83 -17.36
CA PRO A 88 3.42 14.08 -18.58
C PRO A 88 4.02 12.67 -18.56
N VAL A 89 3.16 11.66 -18.77
CA VAL A 89 3.56 10.24 -18.68
C VAL A 89 3.41 9.49 -20.00
N SER A 90 2.77 10.09 -21.00
CA SER A 90 2.58 9.50 -22.32
C SER A 90 2.52 10.58 -23.41
N ASP A 91 2.86 10.19 -24.63
CA ASP A 91 2.93 11.10 -25.80
C ASP A 91 1.54 11.56 -26.26
N ASP A 92 0.48 10.84 -25.87
CA ASP A 92 -0.92 11.20 -26.14
C ASP A 92 -1.46 12.30 -25.22
N GLY A 93 -0.65 12.83 -24.31
CA GLY A 93 -1.02 13.88 -23.37
C GLY A 93 -1.52 13.38 -22.01
N GLY A 94 -1.37 12.10 -21.71
CA GLY A 94 -1.64 11.56 -20.36
C GLY A 94 -0.74 12.17 -19.30
N VAL A 95 -1.29 12.49 -18.14
CA VAL A 95 -0.58 13.12 -17.03
C VAL A 95 -0.90 12.43 -15.71
N VAL A 96 0.01 12.59 -14.75
CA VAL A 96 -0.19 12.19 -13.34
C VAL A 96 0.22 13.33 -12.42
N ALA A 97 -0.25 13.30 -11.17
CA ALA A 97 0.16 14.29 -10.17
C ALA A 97 1.16 13.67 -9.19
N LEU A 98 2.27 14.36 -8.98
CA LEU A 98 3.27 14.06 -7.96
C LEU A 98 3.16 15.07 -6.83
N ASP A 99 2.87 14.60 -5.63
CA ASP A 99 2.78 15.43 -4.44
C ASP A 99 4.05 15.27 -3.59
N TRP A 100 4.95 16.24 -3.70
CA TRP A 100 6.20 16.31 -2.92
C TRP A 100 5.92 16.84 -1.53
N ALA A 101 6.20 16.05 -0.50
CA ALA A 101 6.08 16.50 0.89
C ALA A 101 7.07 17.63 1.18
N GLN A 102 6.56 18.74 1.74
CA GLN A 102 7.35 19.90 2.14
C GLN A 102 7.61 19.90 3.65
N GLY A 103 6.70 19.32 4.40
CA GLY A 103 6.78 19.22 5.84
C GLY A 103 5.54 18.60 6.44
N VAL A 104 5.64 18.24 7.70
CA VAL A 104 4.57 17.63 8.49
C VAL A 104 4.34 18.44 9.75
N SER A 105 3.07 18.62 10.12
CA SER A 105 2.66 19.32 11.35
C SER A 105 2.16 18.31 12.38
N THR A 106 2.30 18.64 13.66
CA THR A 106 1.70 17.86 14.74
C THR A 106 0.19 17.91 14.66
N VAL A 107 -0.47 16.75 14.81
CA VAL A 107 -1.93 16.71 14.96
C VAL A 107 -2.27 17.27 16.34
N SER A 108 -3.07 18.35 16.41
CA SER A 108 -3.36 19.10 17.63
C SER A 108 -4.18 18.35 18.69
N ASN A 109 -4.63 17.13 18.43
CA ASN A 109 -5.51 16.35 19.30
C ASN A 109 -5.07 14.91 19.60
N ALA A 110 -3.84 14.52 19.26
CA ALA A 110 -3.36 13.16 19.54
C ALA A 110 -2.62 13.09 20.88
N VAL A 111 -2.96 12.09 21.67
CA VAL A 111 -2.23 11.72 22.89
C VAL A 111 -0.76 11.45 22.52
N GLN A 112 0.15 12.17 23.10
CA GLN A 112 1.62 12.11 23.23
C GLN A 112 2.51 11.24 22.28
N SER A 113 2.00 10.60 21.23
CA SER A 113 2.77 9.73 20.33
C SER A 113 3.05 10.32 18.95
N THR A 114 2.60 11.55 18.67
CA THR A 114 2.85 12.19 17.38
C THR A 114 4.28 12.77 17.36
N PRO A 115 5.11 12.42 16.37
CA PRO A 115 6.43 13.03 16.24
C PRO A 115 6.31 14.56 16.14
N PRO A 116 7.34 15.30 16.59
CA PRO A 116 7.36 16.76 16.45
C PRO A 116 7.25 17.14 14.96
N ALA A 117 6.78 18.37 14.70
CA ALA A 117 6.76 18.91 13.35
C ALA A 117 8.14 18.83 12.69
N CYS A 118 8.22 18.18 11.54
CA CYS A 118 9.45 17.99 10.80
C CYS A 118 9.31 18.66 9.41
N ALA A 119 10.38 19.32 8.96
CA ALA A 119 10.52 19.77 7.58
C ALA A 119 11.09 18.64 6.71
N ALA A 120 10.65 18.55 5.46
CA ALA A 120 11.30 17.66 4.51
C ALA A 120 12.74 18.12 4.25
N PRO A 121 13.68 17.18 4.03
CA PRO A 121 15.05 17.53 3.64
C PRO A 121 15.05 18.39 2.36
N PRO A 122 15.84 19.48 2.30
CA PRO A 122 15.97 20.28 1.10
C PRO A 122 16.59 19.49 -0.05
N ALA A 123 16.38 19.95 -1.28
CA ALA A 123 16.81 19.24 -2.49
C ALA A 123 18.36 19.10 -2.59
N GLU A 124 19.10 20.01 -1.95
CA GLU A 124 20.58 20.03 -1.95
C GLU A 124 21.19 18.99 -1.00
N VAL A 125 20.38 18.38 -0.15
CA VAL A 125 20.85 17.34 0.78
C VAL A 125 20.73 15.98 0.10
N ASP A 126 21.80 15.19 0.13
CA ASP A 126 21.81 13.78 -0.30
C ASP A 126 20.99 12.93 0.69
N ALA A 127 19.67 13.05 0.60
CA ALA A 127 18.71 12.34 1.41
C ALA A 127 18.02 11.26 0.58
N PRO A 128 17.75 10.07 1.14
CA PRO A 128 17.04 9.04 0.41
C PRO A 128 15.63 9.51 0.02
N ILE A 129 15.13 9.00 -1.09
CA ILE A 129 13.85 9.34 -1.65
C ILE A 129 12.89 8.17 -1.51
N CYS A 130 11.64 8.43 -1.18
CA CYS A 130 10.61 7.42 -1.13
C CYS A 130 9.42 7.80 -2.02
N VAL A 131 9.11 6.96 -3.01
CA VAL A 131 7.93 7.07 -3.88
C VAL A 131 6.80 6.26 -3.28
N LEU A 132 5.66 6.88 -3.02
CA LEU A 132 4.49 6.25 -2.41
C LEU A 132 3.39 6.01 -3.45
N LEU A 133 2.87 4.79 -3.51
CA LEU A 133 1.82 4.36 -4.44
C LEU A 133 0.56 4.00 -3.64
N PRO A 134 -0.43 4.89 -3.54
CA PRO A 134 -1.69 4.61 -2.85
C PRO A 134 -2.50 3.49 -3.51
N GLY A 135 -3.51 2.98 -2.78
CA GLY A 135 -4.46 1.98 -3.28
C GLY A 135 -5.46 2.52 -4.29
N LEU A 136 -6.43 1.68 -4.67
CA LEU A 136 -7.51 2.04 -5.58
C LEU A 136 -8.26 3.28 -5.08
N THR A 137 -8.41 4.28 -5.94
CA THR A 137 -9.02 5.59 -5.65
C THR A 137 -8.31 6.43 -4.59
N GLY A 138 -7.23 5.92 -4.01
CA GLY A 138 -6.45 6.60 -2.98
C GLY A 138 -5.51 7.66 -3.53
N GLY A 139 -4.91 8.44 -2.62
CA GLY A 139 -3.96 9.49 -2.95
C GLY A 139 -3.31 10.13 -1.73
N SER A 140 -2.64 11.25 -1.95
CA SER A 140 -1.88 11.99 -0.93
C SER A 140 -2.70 12.50 0.26
N GLY A 141 -4.04 12.51 0.15
CA GLY A 141 -4.94 12.88 1.25
C GLY A 141 -5.29 11.75 2.22
N ASP A 142 -4.95 10.51 1.91
CA ASP A 142 -5.35 9.35 2.72
C ASP A 142 -4.57 9.27 4.04
N SER A 143 -5.25 8.83 5.10
CA SER A 143 -4.65 8.76 6.43
C SER A 143 -3.42 7.87 6.50
N TYR A 144 -3.45 6.68 5.89
CA TYR A 144 -2.31 5.75 5.88
C TYR A 144 -1.11 6.31 5.09
N VAL A 145 -1.37 7.08 4.03
CA VAL A 145 -0.32 7.77 3.26
C VAL A 145 0.31 8.86 4.13
N ASN A 146 -0.52 9.72 4.75
CA ASN A 146 -0.03 10.83 5.55
C ASN A 146 0.74 10.37 6.80
N HIS A 147 0.36 9.26 7.44
CA HIS A 147 1.15 8.66 8.53
C HIS A 147 2.51 8.21 8.03
N MET A 148 2.58 7.49 6.92
CA MET A 148 3.85 7.06 6.34
C MET A 148 4.72 8.24 5.92
N VAL A 149 4.14 9.28 5.28
CA VAL A 149 4.85 10.52 4.96
C VAL A 149 5.44 11.16 6.21
N ASN A 150 4.65 11.24 7.28
CA ASN A 150 5.13 11.79 8.55
C ASN A 150 6.35 11.01 9.09
N HIS A 151 6.26 9.68 9.14
CA HIS A 151 7.36 8.84 9.60
C HIS A 151 8.61 8.97 8.72
N LEU A 152 8.45 8.98 7.40
CA LEU A 152 9.56 9.09 6.45
C LEU A 152 10.23 10.47 6.52
N VAL A 153 9.45 11.56 6.52
CA VAL A 153 10.00 12.92 6.62
C VAL A 153 10.76 13.11 7.94
N CYS A 154 10.18 12.65 9.06
CA CYS A 154 10.86 12.70 10.36
C CYS A 154 12.08 11.75 10.44
N ALA A 155 12.13 10.75 9.58
CA ALA A 155 13.30 9.88 9.43
C ALA A 155 14.39 10.46 8.50
N GLY A 156 14.13 11.63 7.87
CA GLY A 156 15.08 12.32 6.99
C GLY A 156 14.96 11.90 5.51
N TYR A 157 13.83 11.35 5.09
CA TYR A 157 13.59 11.00 3.69
C TYR A 157 12.89 12.15 2.95
N ARG A 158 13.19 12.32 1.67
CA ARG A 158 12.36 13.08 0.75
C ARG A 158 11.23 12.17 0.26
N VAL A 159 10.00 12.64 0.28
CA VAL A 159 8.84 11.81 -0.02
C VAL A 159 8.03 12.42 -1.15
N VAL A 160 7.66 11.59 -2.11
CA VAL A 160 6.76 11.95 -3.20
C VAL A 160 5.62 10.93 -3.30
N VAL A 161 4.37 11.40 -3.32
CA VAL A 161 3.20 10.57 -3.54
C VAL A 161 2.83 10.60 -5.01
N PHE A 162 2.83 9.43 -5.63
CA PHE A 162 2.34 9.22 -6.98
C PHE A 162 0.82 9.07 -6.97
N ASN A 163 0.11 10.11 -7.38
CA ASN A 163 -1.33 10.07 -7.57
C ASN A 163 -1.62 9.64 -9.01
N SER A 164 -2.21 8.48 -9.18
CA SER A 164 -2.61 7.95 -10.49
C SER A 164 -3.61 8.88 -11.19
N ARG A 165 -3.81 8.70 -12.49
CA ARG A 165 -4.74 9.49 -13.30
C ARG A 165 -6.12 9.58 -12.65
N GLY A 166 -6.62 10.77 -12.36
CA GLY A 166 -7.90 11.04 -11.74
C GLY A 166 -7.94 10.93 -10.20
N THR A 167 -6.94 10.33 -9.54
CA THR A 167 -6.93 10.23 -8.08
C THR A 167 -6.37 11.51 -7.44
N ALA A 168 -6.83 11.85 -6.23
CA ALA A 168 -6.41 13.06 -5.51
C ALA A 168 -6.39 14.33 -6.38
N SER A 169 -7.40 14.49 -7.24
CA SER A 169 -7.49 15.58 -8.22
C SER A 169 -6.34 15.62 -9.26
N SER A 170 -5.69 14.48 -9.52
CA SER A 170 -4.80 14.33 -10.65
C SER A 170 -5.60 14.49 -11.95
N PRO A 171 -5.17 15.29 -12.94
CA PRO A 171 -5.93 15.48 -14.16
C PRO A 171 -6.12 14.20 -14.97
N VAL A 172 -7.21 14.15 -15.75
CA VAL A 172 -7.48 13.09 -16.74
C VAL A 172 -7.62 13.77 -18.10
N ASN A 173 -6.58 13.74 -18.92
CA ASN A 173 -6.53 14.41 -20.22
C ASN A 173 -6.85 13.44 -21.38
N THR A 174 -6.69 12.14 -21.16
CA THR A 174 -6.92 11.08 -22.15
C THR A 174 -7.96 10.09 -21.62
N PRO A 175 -8.70 9.36 -22.46
CA PRO A 175 -9.72 8.41 -22.03
C PRO A 175 -9.09 7.11 -21.49
N GLN A 176 -8.13 7.26 -20.58
CA GLN A 176 -7.44 6.16 -19.91
C GLN A 176 -7.22 6.51 -18.45
N PHE A 177 -7.68 5.63 -17.58
CA PHE A 177 -7.32 5.63 -16.18
C PHE A 177 -6.01 4.85 -15.95
N TYR A 178 -5.90 4.20 -14.81
CA TYR A 178 -4.84 3.27 -14.42
C TYR A 178 -5.43 1.86 -14.27
N SER A 179 -4.58 0.86 -14.30
CA SER A 179 -4.98 -0.52 -14.07
C SER A 179 -3.94 -1.28 -13.24
N ALA A 180 -4.32 -2.44 -12.74
CA ALA A 180 -3.45 -3.25 -11.90
C ALA A 180 -2.18 -3.76 -12.60
N SER A 181 -2.19 -3.81 -13.94
CA SER A 181 -1.05 -4.26 -14.77
C SER A 181 -0.34 -3.16 -15.55
N PHE A 182 -0.89 -1.93 -15.55
CA PHE A 182 -0.31 -0.83 -16.31
C PHE A 182 0.80 -0.16 -15.50
N THR A 183 2.04 -0.48 -15.84
CA THR A 183 3.23 -0.03 -15.11
C THR A 183 3.97 1.14 -15.77
N LYS A 184 3.56 1.55 -16.99
CA LYS A 184 4.28 2.60 -17.75
C LYS A 184 4.26 3.97 -17.05
N ASP A 185 3.15 4.33 -16.41
CA ASP A 185 3.08 5.59 -15.67
C ASP A 185 4.07 5.57 -14.49
N LEU A 186 4.18 4.45 -13.75
CA LEU A 186 5.15 4.29 -12.67
C LEU A 186 6.59 4.32 -13.19
N GLU A 187 6.89 3.64 -14.30
CA GLU A 187 8.20 3.65 -14.93
C GLU A 187 8.64 5.08 -15.28
N ARG A 188 7.73 5.88 -15.84
CA ARG A 188 7.98 7.29 -16.13
C ARG A 188 8.20 8.11 -14.86
N VAL A 189 7.38 7.88 -13.82
CA VAL A 189 7.49 8.56 -12.53
C VAL A 189 8.82 8.29 -11.87
N VAL A 190 9.23 7.02 -11.72
CA VAL A 190 10.50 6.70 -11.03
C VAL A 190 11.72 7.20 -11.80
N SER A 191 11.67 7.18 -13.14
CA SER A 191 12.72 7.74 -13.99
C SER A 191 12.81 9.27 -13.83
N HIS A 192 11.67 9.97 -13.84
CA HIS A 192 11.60 11.41 -13.62
C HIS A 192 12.09 11.81 -12.23
N VAL A 193 11.63 11.13 -11.20
CA VAL A 193 12.06 11.39 -9.81
C VAL A 193 13.57 11.19 -9.66
N LYS A 194 14.12 10.13 -10.25
CA LYS A 194 15.57 9.87 -10.20
C LYS A 194 16.39 10.94 -10.90
N GLN A 195 15.87 11.53 -11.97
CA GLN A 195 16.52 12.60 -12.74
C GLN A 195 16.24 14.00 -12.19
N SER A 196 15.38 14.13 -11.18
CA SER A 196 15.07 15.43 -10.56
C SER A 196 16.29 15.99 -9.81
N PRO A 197 16.47 17.33 -9.77
CA PRO A 197 17.63 17.96 -9.13
C PRO A 197 17.85 17.46 -7.69
N GLY A 198 19.08 17.02 -7.41
CA GLY A 198 19.50 16.48 -6.12
C GLY A 198 18.94 15.08 -5.81
N CYS A 199 18.40 14.37 -6.82
CA CYS A 199 17.91 13.00 -6.66
C CYS A 199 18.80 11.96 -7.34
N GLU A 200 19.72 12.39 -8.20
CA GLU A 200 20.50 11.55 -9.10
C GLU A 200 21.33 10.49 -8.36
N ASN A 201 21.93 10.87 -7.24
CA ASN A 201 22.80 9.99 -6.45
C ASN A 201 22.10 9.43 -5.19
N SER A 202 20.90 9.92 -4.85
CA SER A 202 20.20 9.50 -3.65
C SER A 202 19.62 8.09 -3.79
N PRO A 203 19.69 7.24 -2.76
CA PRO A 203 18.94 5.99 -2.73
C PRO A 203 17.46 6.23 -2.94
N MET A 204 16.82 5.41 -3.78
CA MET A 204 15.40 5.50 -4.08
C MET A 204 14.66 4.28 -3.57
N PHE A 205 13.60 4.51 -2.82
CA PHE A 205 12.72 3.49 -2.28
C PHE A 205 11.30 3.68 -2.82
N ALA A 206 10.51 2.59 -2.81
CA ALA A 206 9.09 2.67 -3.17
C ALA A 206 8.23 1.88 -2.17
N ILE A 207 7.07 2.43 -1.82
CA ILE A 207 6.08 1.78 -0.96
C ILE A 207 4.73 1.79 -1.68
N GLY A 208 4.14 0.62 -1.85
CA GLY A 208 2.80 0.49 -2.41
C GLY A 208 1.81 -0.13 -1.44
N TRP A 209 0.55 0.33 -1.49
CA TRP A 209 -0.56 -0.25 -0.74
C TRP A 209 -1.62 -0.79 -1.68
N SER A 210 -2.17 -1.97 -1.37
CA SER A 210 -3.29 -2.54 -2.12
C SER A 210 -3.01 -2.54 -3.63
N LEU A 211 -3.83 -1.89 -4.45
CA LEU A 211 -3.61 -1.78 -5.89
C LEU A 211 -2.24 -1.15 -6.23
N GLY A 212 -1.79 -0.14 -5.48
CA GLY A 212 -0.46 0.45 -5.65
C GLY A 212 0.66 -0.55 -5.39
N ALA A 213 0.49 -1.47 -4.44
CA ALA A 213 1.43 -2.56 -4.18
C ALA A 213 1.46 -3.56 -5.35
N ASN A 214 0.29 -3.88 -5.93
CA ASN A 214 0.20 -4.76 -7.09
C ASN A 214 0.89 -4.16 -8.31
N ILE A 215 0.66 -2.87 -8.58
CA ILE A 215 1.35 -2.14 -9.67
C ILE A 215 2.86 -2.14 -9.44
N LEU A 216 3.31 -1.85 -8.21
CA LEU A 216 4.73 -1.83 -7.86
C LEU A 216 5.39 -3.18 -8.10
N LEU A 217 4.82 -4.29 -7.63
CA LEU A 217 5.42 -5.61 -7.84
C LEU A 217 5.38 -6.05 -9.31
N ASN A 218 4.32 -5.73 -10.06
CA ASN A 218 4.26 -5.94 -11.50
C ASN A 218 5.35 -5.15 -12.23
N TYR A 219 5.61 -3.90 -11.82
CA TYR A 219 6.70 -3.10 -12.36
C TYR A 219 8.07 -3.74 -12.06
N LEU A 220 8.34 -4.07 -10.81
CA LEU A 220 9.62 -4.64 -10.38
C LEU A 220 9.92 -5.99 -11.05
N GLY A 221 8.90 -6.84 -11.20
CA GLY A 221 9.06 -8.13 -11.86
C GLY A 221 9.36 -8.02 -13.35
N ARG A 222 8.85 -6.97 -14.02
CA ARG A 222 9.13 -6.69 -15.44
C ARG A 222 10.45 -5.95 -15.65
N ALA A 223 10.78 -5.03 -14.76
CA ALA A 223 12.01 -4.25 -14.84
C ALA A 223 13.24 -5.07 -14.45
N GLU A 224 13.06 -6.15 -13.70
CA GLU A 224 14.13 -6.98 -13.14
C GLU A 224 15.20 -6.10 -12.45
N SER A 225 16.41 -5.99 -13.02
CA SER A 225 17.49 -5.13 -12.51
C SER A 225 17.54 -3.74 -13.16
N GLY A 226 16.65 -3.45 -14.12
CA GLY A 226 16.62 -2.18 -14.87
C GLY A 226 15.84 -1.05 -14.21
N THR A 227 15.54 -1.13 -12.91
CA THR A 227 14.81 -0.09 -12.15
C THR A 227 15.76 0.78 -11.34
N PRO A 228 15.49 2.10 -11.17
CA PRO A 228 16.22 2.95 -10.23
C PRO A 228 15.82 2.75 -8.76
N ILE A 229 14.87 1.86 -8.47
CA ILE A 229 14.41 1.57 -7.10
C ILE A 229 15.38 0.60 -6.42
N ASP A 230 16.02 1.07 -5.33
CA ASP A 230 16.99 0.28 -4.56
C ASP A 230 16.35 -0.70 -3.58
N ALA A 231 15.15 -0.39 -3.08
CA ALA A 231 14.32 -1.33 -2.32
C ALA A 231 12.84 -0.94 -2.35
N ALA A 232 11.97 -1.92 -2.13
CA ALA A 232 10.53 -1.73 -2.16
C ALA A 232 9.81 -2.34 -0.96
N VAL A 233 8.61 -1.81 -0.67
CA VAL A 233 7.68 -2.37 0.31
C VAL A 233 6.30 -2.51 -0.32
N SER A 234 5.70 -3.67 -0.15
CA SER A 234 4.37 -4.03 -0.66
C SER A 234 3.46 -4.34 0.53
N LEU A 235 2.41 -3.54 0.71
CA LEU A 235 1.50 -3.64 1.85
C LEU A 235 0.09 -4.03 1.37
N CYS A 236 -0.56 -5.00 2.05
CA CYS A 236 -1.91 -5.49 1.76
C CYS A 236 -2.17 -5.71 0.25
N ASN A 237 -1.21 -6.29 -0.43
CA ASN A 237 -1.22 -6.49 -1.88
C ASN A 237 -2.27 -7.55 -2.29
N PRO A 238 -3.18 -7.24 -3.21
CA PRO A 238 -4.07 -8.22 -3.83
C PRO A 238 -3.30 -9.06 -4.87
N PHE A 239 -2.39 -9.90 -4.44
CA PHE A 239 -1.50 -10.71 -5.30
C PHE A 239 -2.21 -11.47 -6.42
N ASP A 240 -3.47 -11.86 -6.20
CA ASP A 240 -4.35 -12.52 -7.19
C ASP A 240 -5.72 -11.85 -7.18
N LEU A 241 -5.98 -11.04 -8.20
CA LEU A 241 -7.23 -10.29 -8.33
C LEU A 241 -8.45 -11.17 -8.49
N SER A 242 -8.31 -12.39 -9.02
CA SER A 242 -9.42 -13.35 -9.14
C SER A 242 -9.88 -13.85 -7.76
N TYR A 243 -8.95 -14.08 -6.84
CA TYR A 243 -9.29 -14.41 -5.44
C TYR A 243 -9.90 -13.21 -4.72
N CYS A 244 -9.36 -12.01 -4.92
CA CYS A 244 -9.90 -10.78 -4.32
C CYS A 244 -11.33 -10.50 -4.79
N ASN A 245 -11.60 -10.61 -6.08
CA ASN A 245 -12.96 -10.46 -6.64
C ASN A 245 -13.95 -11.48 -6.03
N LYS A 246 -13.51 -12.74 -5.87
CA LYS A 246 -14.34 -13.76 -5.20
C LYS A 246 -14.58 -13.46 -3.71
N ALA A 247 -13.61 -12.87 -3.02
CA ALA A 247 -13.73 -12.48 -1.61
C ALA A 247 -14.70 -11.30 -1.46
N LEU A 248 -14.58 -10.27 -2.30
CA LEU A 248 -15.45 -9.09 -2.31
C LEU A 248 -16.94 -9.44 -2.56
N LYS A 249 -17.24 -10.55 -3.21
CA LYS A 249 -18.62 -11.03 -3.44
C LYS A 249 -19.25 -11.73 -2.22
N LYS A 250 -18.53 -11.89 -1.11
CA LYS A 250 -19.00 -12.67 0.05
C LYS A 250 -19.28 -11.77 1.27
N GLY A 251 -20.34 -12.10 2.00
CA GLY A 251 -20.65 -11.53 3.32
C GLY A 251 -20.58 -9.99 3.35
N PHE A 252 -19.93 -9.47 4.37
CA PHE A 252 -19.75 -8.04 4.58
C PHE A 252 -18.81 -7.38 3.56
N ALA A 253 -17.92 -8.16 2.92
CA ALA A 253 -16.99 -7.62 1.92
C ALA A 253 -17.68 -7.00 0.70
N ARG A 254 -18.94 -7.35 0.44
CA ARG A 254 -19.80 -6.67 -0.57
C ARG A 254 -19.97 -5.17 -0.31
N VAL A 255 -19.87 -4.74 0.94
CA VAL A 255 -19.91 -3.30 1.29
C VAL A 255 -18.66 -2.60 0.78
N TYR A 256 -17.51 -3.25 0.88
CA TYR A 256 -16.26 -2.71 0.33
C TYR A 256 -16.31 -2.63 -1.19
N ASP A 257 -16.75 -3.71 -1.86
CA ASP A 257 -16.90 -3.74 -3.31
C ASP A 257 -17.77 -2.57 -3.81
N ARG A 258 -18.95 -2.40 -3.20
CA ARG A 258 -19.85 -1.29 -3.54
C ARG A 258 -19.20 0.09 -3.28
N ASN A 259 -18.56 0.27 -2.14
CA ASN A 259 -17.95 1.56 -1.79
C ASN A 259 -16.79 1.91 -2.74
N LEU A 260 -15.96 0.94 -3.08
CA LEU A 260 -14.86 1.11 -4.03
C LEU A 260 -15.39 1.39 -5.44
N ALA A 261 -16.42 0.65 -5.89
CA ALA A 261 -17.09 0.90 -7.17
C ALA A 261 -17.70 2.30 -7.23
N GLN A 262 -18.36 2.75 -6.18
CA GLN A 262 -18.91 4.11 -6.10
C GLN A 262 -17.81 5.18 -6.13
N SER A 263 -16.69 4.94 -5.44
CA SER A 263 -15.57 5.89 -5.42
C SER A 263 -14.93 6.03 -6.79
N ILE A 264 -14.68 4.93 -7.50
CA ILE A 264 -14.10 5.00 -8.84
C ILE A 264 -15.10 5.58 -9.87
N ALA A 265 -16.39 5.23 -9.77
CA ALA A 265 -17.44 5.80 -10.62
C ALA A 265 -17.59 7.32 -10.39
N GLN A 266 -17.39 7.81 -9.17
CA GLN A 266 -17.41 9.26 -8.89
C GLN A 266 -16.22 9.98 -9.54
N ILE A 267 -15.01 9.43 -9.47
CA ILE A 267 -13.83 9.96 -10.18
C ILE A 267 -14.08 9.95 -11.68
N PHE A 268 -14.62 8.85 -12.20
CA PHE A 268 -14.96 8.71 -13.62
C PHE A 268 -15.99 9.76 -14.06
N LYS A 269 -17.06 9.95 -13.29
CA LYS A 269 -18.10 10.96 -13.55
C LYS A 269 -17.54 12.37 -13.62
N SER A 270 -16.58 12.70 -12.77
CA SER A 270 -15.93 14.03 -12.79
C SER A 270 -15.11 14.27 -14.06
N ASN A 271 -14.84 13.25 -14.85
CA ASN A 271 -14.06 13.29 -16.09
C ASN A 271 -14.83 12.70 -17.29
N GLU A 272 -16.15 12.60 -17.19
CA GLU A 272 -17.03 11.93 -18.14
C GLU A 272 -16.82 12.38 -19.58
N ASP A 273 -16.70 13.68 -19.81
CA ASP A 273 -16.52 14.28 -21.14
C ASP A 273 -15.24 13.78 -21.85
N VAL A 274 -14.20 13.42 -21.08
CA VAL A 274 -12.97 12.86 -21.64
C VAL A 274 -13.21 11.43 -22.10
N PHE A 275 -13.91 10.63 -21.29
CA PHE A 275 -14.15 9.21 -21.60
C PHE A 275 -15.17 9.01 -22.72
N ARG A 276 -16.15 9.89 -22.87
CA ARG A 276 -17.12 9.86 -24.00
C ARG A 276 -16.45 10.05 -25.37
N ARG A 277 -15.18 10.44 -25.42
CA ARG A 277 -14.41 10.54 -26.70
C ARG A 277 -13.91 9.18 -27.20
N SER A 278 -13.90 8.15 -26.34
CA SER A 278 -13.45 6.81 -26.70
C SER A 278 -14.65 5.92 -27.08
N PRO A 279 -14.64 5.32 -28.27
CA PRO A 279 -15.70 4.38 -28.66
C PRO A 279 -15.64 3.05 -27.91
N ASP A 280 -14.51 2.73 -27.28
CA ASP A 280 -14.28 1.45 -26.62
C ASP A 280 -14.82 1.42 -25.18
N ILE A 281 -15.27 2.57 -24.64
CA ILE A 281 -15.72 2.70 -23.25
C ILE A 281 -17.22 2.84 -23.20
N ASP A 282 -17.89 1.94 -22.50
CA ASP A 282 -19.31 2.07 -22.18
C ASP A 282 -19.48 2.97 -20.94
N VAL A 283 -19.61 4.30 -21.22
CA VAL A 283 -19.69 5.32 -20.17
C VAL A 283 -20.92 5.16 -19.30
N ASP A 284 -22.07 4.79 -19.89
CA ASP A 284 -23.31 4.66 -19.14
C ASP A 284 -23.28 3.42 -18.23
N ALA A 285 -22.71 2.31 -18.70
CA ALA A 285 -22.47 1.13 -17.88
C ALA A 285 -21.43 1.42 -16.76
N ALA A 286 -20.40 2.19 -17.05
CA ALA A 286 -19.41 2.61 -16.05
C ALA A 286 -20.03 3.42 -14.92
N LEU A 287 -20.90 4.38 -15.24
CA LEU A 287 -21.62 5.21 -14.27
C LEU A 287 -22.64 4.42 -13.45
N ALA A 288 -23.19 3.35 -14.01
CA ALA A 288 -24.17 2.45 -13.38
C ALA A 288 -23.50 1.30 -12.59
N SER A 289 -22.17 1.23 -12.55
CA SER A 289 -21.43 0.12 -11.93
C SER A 289 -21.78 -0.02 -10.44
N ALA A 290 -22.22 -1.21 -10.03
CA ALA A 290 -22.51 -1.56 -8.64
C ALA A 290 -21.34 -2.27 -7.95
N THR A 291 -20.42 -2.84 -8.72
CA THR A 291 -19.24 -3.57 -8.27
C THR A 291 -17.99 -3.10 -9.04
N ILE A 292 -16.80 -3.39 -8.48
CA ILE A 292 -15.53 -3.13 -9.18
C ILE A 292 -15.50 -3.91 -10.50
N GLU A 293 -16.00 -5.16 -10.51
CA GLU A 293 -16.04 -5.98 -11.73
C GLU A 293 -16.90 -5.35 -12.83
N ASP A 294 -18.03 -4.69 -12.48
CA ASP A 294 -18.84 -3.99 -13.46
C ASP A 294 -18.08 -2.83 -14.09
N PHE A 295 -17.39 -2.04 -13.27
CA PHE A 295 -16.54 -0.94 -13.75
C PHE A 295 -15.39 -1.46 -14.62
N ASP A 296 -14.70 -2.50 -14.18
CA ASP A 296 -13.60 -3.09 -14.95
C ASP A 296 -14.05 -3.64 -16.29
N ARG A 297 -15.29 -4.17 -16.37
CA ARG A 297 -15.90 -4.62 -17.62
C ARG A 297 -16.19 -3.48 -18.57
N ALA A 298 -16.69 -2.35 -18.05
CA ALA A 298 -17.09 -1.21 -18.86
C ALA A 298 -15.90 -0.32 -19.29
N VAL A 299 -14.86 -0.24 -18.47
CA VAL A 299 -13.77 0.72 -18.64
C VAL A 299 -12.40 0.04 -18.69
N THR A 300 -11.99 -0.66 -17.62
CA THR A 300 -10.58 -1.06 -17.46
C THR A 300 -10.19 -2.12 -18.50
N ALA A 301 -10.97 -3.18 -18.64
CA ALA A 301 -10.63 -4.26 -19.57
C ALA A 301 -10.55 -3.76 -21.04
N PRO A 302 -11.56 -3.05 -21.60
CA PRO A 302 -11.47 -2.56 -22.97
C PRO A 302 -10.35 -1.51 -23.16
N THR A 303 -10.17 -0.57 -22.23
CA THR A 303 -9.16 0.49 -22.34
C THR A 303 -7.73 -0.08 -22.43
N PHE A 304 -7.46 -1.18 -21.73
CA PHE A 304 -6.14 -1.81 -21.69
C PHE A 304 -6.02 -3.04 -22.60
N GLY A 305 -6.99 -3.26 -23.50
CA GLY A 305 -6.94 -4.30 -24.54
C GLY A 305 -7.12 -5.72 -24.03
N TRP A 306 -7.82 -5.93 -22.91
CA TRP A 306 -8.12 -7.24 -22.39
C TRP A 306 -9.42 -7.80 -23.00
N GLU A 307 -9.39 -9.06 -23.40
CA GLU A 307 -10.57 -9.75 -23.96
C GLU A 307 -11.76 -9.86 -22.99
N SER A 308 -11.46 -9.90 -21.70
CA SER A 308 -12.46 -10.00 -20.63
C SER A 308 -11.89 -9.54 -19.28
N VAL A 309 -12.78 -9.27 -18.33
CA VAL A 309 -12.38 -8.98 -16.93
C VAL A 309 -11.63 -10.16 -16.30
N SER A 310 -12.01 -11.39 -16.63
CA SER A 310 -11.30 -12.58 -16.14
C SER A 310 -9.86 -12.65 -16.68
N ALA A 311 -9.66 -12.32 -17.95
CA ALA A 311 -8.33 -12.22 -18.54
C ALA A 311 -7.52 -11.07 -17.91
N TYR A 312 -8.16 -9.92 -17.68
CA TYR A 312 -7.56 -8.79 -16.98
C TYR A 312 -7.09 -9.18 -15.57
N TYR A 313 -7.95 -9.82 -14.76
CA TYR A 313 -7.58 -10.22 -13.41
C TYR A 313 -6.46 -11.25 -13.37
N ALA A 314 -6.51 -12.25 -14.26
CA ALA A 314 -5.45 -13.25 -14.35
C ALA A 314 -4.11 -12.63 -14.79
N GLY A 315 -4.11 -11.82 -15.87
CA GLY A 315 -2.89 -11.22 -16.41
C GLY A 315 -2.35 -10.03 -15.62
N SER A 316 -3.09 -9.56 -14.59
CA SER A 316 -2.68 -8.44 -13.73
C SER A 316 -2.24 -8.88 -12.33
N ALA A 317 -2.26 -10.18 -12.05
CA ALA A 317 -1.86 -10.76 -10.77
C ALA A 317 -0.35 -10.58 -10.53
N SER A 318 0.04 -9.83 -9.50
CA SER A 318 1.45 -9.62 -9.18
C SER A 318 2.14 -10.86 -8.61
N ALA A 319 1.39 -11.89 -8.23
CA ALA A 319 1.94 -13.20 -7.87
C ALA A 319 2.82 -13.80 -8.97
N ASP A 320 2.47 -13.56 -10.23
CA ASP A 320 3.24 -14.07 -11.38
C ASP A 320 4.51 -13.25 -11.68
N ALA A 321 4.56 -12.01 -11.20
CA ALA A 321 5.72 -11.14 -11.31
C ALA A 321 6.82 -11.43 -10.26
N VAL A 322 6.48 -12.10 -9.15
CA VAL A 322 7.41 -12.37 -8.04
C VAL A 322 8.73 -13.00 -8.46
N PRO A 323 8.78 -14.03 -9.34
CA PRO A 323 10.06 -14.63 -9.73
C PRO A 323 11.03 -13.67 -10.44
N GLY A 324 10.50 -12.63 -11.14
CA GLY A 324 11.28 -11.62 -11.84
C GLY A 324 11.85 -10.51 -10.94
N ILE A 325 11.39 -10.39 -9.69
CA ILE A 325 11.82 -9.32 -8.78
C ILE A 325 13.29 -9.52 -8.39
N LYS A 326 14.14 -8.53 -8.73
CA LYS A 326 15.56 -8.46 -8.36
C LYS A 326 15.83 -7.38 -7.31
N THR A 327 14.90 -6.47 -7.10
CA THR A 327 14.98 -5.42 -6.09
C THR A 327 14.63 -5.99 -4.70
N PRO A 328 15.43 -5.74 -3.66
CA PRO A 328 15.07 -6.09 -2.29
C PRO A 328 13.66 -5.61 -1.94
N THR A 329 12.77 -6.52 -1.57
CA THR A 329 11.36 -6.22 -1.39
C THR A 329 10.80 -6.85 -0.12
N LEU A 330 10.21 -6.02 0.76
CA LEU A 330 9.44 -6.48 1.92
C LEU A 330 7.95 -6.50 1.58
N CYS A 331 7.30 -7.63 1.73
CA CYS A 331 5.86 -7.78 1.61
C CYS A 331 5.24 -7.95 3.00
N ILE A 332 4.29 -7.09 3.40
CA ILE A 332 3.55 -7.23 4.66
C ILE A 332 2.07 -7.41 4.36
N GLN A 333 1.49 -8.49 4.85
CA GLN A 333 0.10 -8.89 4.66
C GLN A 333 -0.57 -9.17 6.01
N ALA A 334 -1.89 -9.02 6.09
CA ALA A 334 -2.69 -9.53 7.20
C ALA A 334 -3.37 -10.84 6.78
N GLN A 335 -3.32 -11.86 7.64
CA GLN A 335 -3.96 -13.15 7.35
C GLN A 335 -5.48 -13.02 7.23
N ASP A 336 -6.05 -12.08 7.96
CA ASP A 336 -7.50 -11.81 8.04
C ASP A 336 -7.97 -10.69 7.09
N ASP A 337 -7.17 -10.26 6.12
CA ASP A 337 -7.55 -9.19 5.19
C ASP A 337 -8.83 -9.58 4.40
N PRO A 338 -9.93 -8.80 4.51
CA PRO A 338 -11.19 -9.13 3.86
C PRO A 338 -11.25 -8.76 2.36
N ILE A 339 -10.26 -8.00 1.86
CA ILE A 339 -10.17 -7.55 0.46
C ILE A 339 -9.06 -8.32 -0.28
N ALA A 340 -7.89 -8.44 0.34
CA ALA A 340 -6.74 -9.18 -0.19
C ALA A 340 -6.50 -10.45 0.64
N PRO A 341 -7.31 -11.52 0.45
CA PRO A 341 -7.39 -12.63 1.38
C PRO A 341 -6.09 -13.39 1.50
N GLY A 342 -5.76 -13.83 2.72
CA GLY A 342 -4.53 -14.54 3.04
C GLY A 342 -4.26 -15.82 2.22
N CYS A 343 -5.31 -16.42 1.62
CA CYS A 343 -5.16 -17.56 0.71
C CYS A 343 -4.62 -17.18 -0.68
N ALA A 344 -4.65 -15.89 -1.05
CA ALA A 344 -4.12 -15.38 -2.31
C ALA A 344 -2.61 -15.05 -2.23
N ILE A 345 -2.01 -15.09 -1.05
CA ILE A 345 -0.59 -14.79 -0.86
C ILE A 345 0.26 -15.90 -1.48
N PRO A 346 1.16 -15.61 -2.43
CA PRO A 346 2.00 -16.61 -3.08
C PRO A 346 3.23 -16.96 -2.21
N ARG A 347 3.00 -17.57 -1.03
CA ARG A 347 4.02 -17.81 0.02
C ARG A 347 5.27 -18.48 -0.50
N GLU A 348 5.10 -19.54 -1.29
CA GLU A 348 6.24 -20.31 -1.81
C GLU A 348 7.10 -19.48 -2.78
N ARG A 349 6.46 -18.76 -3.73
CA ARG A 349 7.18 -17.90 -4.67
C ARG A 349 7.95 -16.79 -3.95
N LEU A 350 7.34 -16.17 -2.92
CA LEU A 350 8.01 -15.14 -2.12
C LEU A 350 9.14 -15.72 -1.26
N ARG A 351 8.97 -16.93 -0.71
CA ARG A 351 10.00 -17.60 0.07
C ARG A 351 11.20 -18.02 -0.79
N GLU A 352 10.97 -18.44 -2.03
CA GLU A 352 12.01 -18.92 -2.93
C GLU A 352 12.83 -17.81 -3.57
N ASN A 353 12.25 -16.62 -3.74
CA ASN A 353 12.96 -15.49 -4.29
C ASN A 353 13.92 -14.88 -3.25
N GLU A 354 15.22 -14.82 -3.57
CA GLU A 354 16.26 -14.30 -2.69
C GLU A 354 16.17 -12.80 -2.41
N ASN A 355 15.34 -12.07 -3.15
CA ASN A 355 15.16 -10.63 -3.00
C ASN A 355 13.86 -10.28 -2.24
N THR A 356 13.08 -11.27 -1.81
CA THR A 356 11.81 -11.00 -1.12
C THR A 356 11.80 -11.52 0.31
N ILE A 357 11.16 -10.73 1.18
CA ILE A 357 10.85 -11.09 2.57
C ILE A 357 9.34 -10.94 2.72
N LEU A 358 8.65 -11.98 3.18
CA LEU A 358 7.22 -11.95 3.48
C LEU A 358 7.00 -11.95 4.98
N CYS A 359 6.18 -11.00 5.46
CA CYS A 359 5.68 -10.92 6.82
C CYS A 359 4.15 -11.00 6.78
N VAL A 360 3.56 -12.00 7.43
CA VAL A 360 2.09 -12.13 7.54
C VAL A 360 1.69 -12.02 8.99
N THR A 361 1.01 -10.93 9.34
CA THR A 361 0.44 -10.74 10.67
C THR A 361 -0.83 -11.57 10.84
N PRO A 362 -1.14 -12.09 12.04
CA PRO A 362 -2.35 -12.88 12.27
C PRO A 362 -3.64 -12.08 12.05
N ALA A 363 -3.57 -10.76 12.22
CA ALA A 363 -4.65 -9.80 12.05
C ALA A 363 -4.12 -8.49 11.46
N GLY A 364 -5.02 -7.56 11.11
CA GLY A 364 -4.67 -6.25 10.55
C GLY A 364 -5.74 -5.73 9.61
N GLY A 365 -6.63 -6.59 9.11
CA GLY A 365 -7.60 -6.21 8.10
C GLY A 365 -6.95 -5.63 6.84
N HIS A 366 -7.70 -4.85 6.07
CA HIS A 366 -7.14 -4.13 4.91
C HIS A 366 -6.73 -2.71 5.31
N LEU A 367 -5.43 -2.38 5.26
CA LEU A 367 -4.86 -1.09 5.66
C LEU A 367 -4.99 -0.77 7.17
N GLY A 368 -5.44 -1.71 7.99
CA GLY A 368 -5.74 -1.48 9.41
C GLY A 368 -4.47 -1.43 10.25
N TRP A 369 -4.04 -2.58 10.71
CA TRP A 369 -2.91 -2.73 11.63
C TRP A 369 -2.94 -1.75 12.80
N ALA A 370 -4.11 -1.58 13.41
CA ALA A 370 -4.25 -0.73 14.57
C ALA A 370 -3.42 -1.27 15.73
N SER A 371 -2.62 -0.40 16.38
CA SER A 371 -1.86 -0.79 17.56
C SER A 371 -2.69 -0.67 18.82
N ALA A 372 -2.40 -1.48 19.83
CA ALA A 372 -3.08 -1.38 21.12
C ALA A 372 -2.68 -0.09 21.87
N GLU A 373 -1.49 0.45 21.61
CA GLU A 373 -0.97 1.66 22.22
C GLU A 373 -1.60 2.93 21.62
N ASP A 374 -1.85 2.95 20.30
CA ASP A 374 -2.48 4.08 19.60
C ASP A 374 -3.45 3.58 18.53
N PRO A 375 -4.67 3.19 18.92
CA PRO A 375 -5.63 2.55 18.01
C PRO A 375 -6.10 3.40 16.83
N PHE A 376 -6.07 4.73 16.99
CA PHE A 376 -6.52 5.70 15.99
C PHE A 376 -5.38 6.46 15.32
N GLY A 377 -4.15 6.15 15.67
CA GLY A 377 -2.94 6.77 15.13
C GLY A 377 -2.30 5.98 13.99
N ALA A 378 -0.96 6.02 13.96
CA ALA A 378 -0.18 5.36 12.93
C ALA A 378 -0.39 3.84 12.91
N PRO A 379 -0.46 3.22 11.72
CA PRO A 379 -0.47 1.75 11.61
C PRO A 379 0.81 1.15 12.19
N TRP A 380 0.69 -0.02 12.84
CA TRP A 380 1.85 -0.77 13.33
C TRP A 380 2.91 -1.04 12.24
N VAL A 381 2.48 -1.27 11.01
CA VAL A 381 3.37 -1.55 9.88
C VAL A 381 4.34 -0.41 9.57
N ASP A 382 4.01 0.83 9.91
CA ASP A 382 4.85 1.99 9.58
C ASP A 382 6.23 1.88 10.26
N VAL A 383 6.28 1.42 11.50
CA VAL A 383 7.54 1.19 12.23
C VAL A 383 8.36 0.10 11.54
N ALA A 384 7.74 -1.01 11.16
CA ALA A 384 8.41 -2.12 10.48
C ALA A 384 8.97 -1.70 9.11
N VAL A 385 8.23 -0.85 8.38
CA VAL A 385 8.68 -0.28 7.10
C VAL A 385 9.91 0.61 7.30
N ILE A 386 9.89 1.53 8.27
CA ILE A 386 11.04 2.40 8.54
C ILE A 386 12.28 1.58 8.97
N GLU A 387 12.11 0.57 9.82
CA GLU A 387 13.22 -0.33 10.19
C GLU A 387 13.83 -1.02 8.97
N TYR A 388 12.97 -1.53 8.06
CA TYR A 388 13.41 -2.19 6.84
C TYR A 388 14.17 -1.23 5.92
N LEU A 389 13.62 -0.07 5.60
CA LEU A 389 14.26 0.89 4.71
C LEU A 389 15.62 1.36 5.25
N ARG A 390 15.71 1.67 6.55
CA ARG A 390 16.97 2.01 7.21
C ARG A 390 17.99 0.87 7.16
N ALA A 391 17.54 -0.37 7.35
CA ALA A 391 18.43 -1.53 7.28
C ALA A 391 19.02 -1.72 5.88
N VAL A 392 18.21 -1.53 4.83
CA VAL A 392 18.68 -1.58 3.43
C VAL A 392 19.61 -0.40 3.14
N GLU A 393 19.23 0.83 3.50
CA GLU A 393 20.05 2.03 3.30
C GLU A 393 21.48 1.86 3.89
N LEU A 394 21.56 1.35 5.11
CA LEU A 394 22.85 1.06 5.76
C LEU A 394 23.71 0.05 4.98
N LYS A 395 23.08 -0.90 4.30
CA LYS A 395 23.79 -1.87 3.45
C LYS A 395 24.29 -1.23 2.15
N LEU A 396 23.50 -0.37 1.53
CA LEU A 396 23.85 0.35 0.31
C LEU A 396 25.06 1.26 0.57
N ARG A 397 25.00 2.12 1.59
CA ARG A 397 26.09 3.04 1.96
C ARG A 397 27.41 2.32 2.31
N ARG A 398 27.33 1.14 2.94
CA ARG A 398 28.54 0.33 3.21
C ARG A 398 29.15 -0.23 1.94
N LYS A 399 28.33 -0.69 0.98
CA LYS A 399 28.81 -1.19 -0.32
C LYS A 399 29.53 -0.09 -1.09
N GLU A 400 28.98 1.11 -1.13
CA GLU A 400 29.60 2.29 -1.76
C GLU A 400 30.95 2.66 -1.11
N SER A 401 31.03 2.68 0.22
CA SER A 401 32.27 3.01 0.93
C SER A 401 33.38 1.97 0.67
N VAL A 402 33.03 0.69 0.58
CA VAL A 402 34.01 -0.37 0.25
C VAL A 402 34.51 -0.23 -1.18
N LEU A 403 33.63 0.06 -2.13
CA LEU A 403 33.98 0.26 -3.54
C LEU A 403 34.86 1.53 -3.72
N ALA A 404 34.52 2.61 -3.04
CA ALA A 404 35.31 3.85 -3.07
C ALA A 404 36.74 3.63 -2.55
N ASN A 405 36.87 2.90 -1.44
CA ASN A 405 38.20 2.55 -0.88
C ASN A 405 39.01 1.61 -1.77
N ALA A 406 38.34 0.65 -2.47
CA ALA A 406 38.99 -0.26 -3.39
C ALA A 406 39.50 0.45 -4.67
N ASN A 407 38.81 1.50 -5.11
CA ASN A 407 39.21 2.31 -6.28
C ASN A 407 40.27 3.36 -5.94
N ALA A 408 40.52 3.63 -4.67
CA ALA A 408 41.55 4.59 -4.20
C ALA A 408 42.90 3.92 -3.90
N MET A 409 43.00 2.59 -3.95
CA MET A 409 44.21 1.78 -3.84
C MET A 409 44.73 1.37 -5.22
#